data_aa2feec6f4e39862038f2f15f99f3656
#
_entry.id   aa2feec6f4e39862038f2f15f99f3656
#
_cell.length_a   1.000
_cell.length_b   1.000
_cell.length_c   1.000
_cell.angle_alpha   90.00
_cell.angle_beta   90.00
_cell.angle_gamma   90.00
#
_symmetry.space_group_name_H-M   'P 1'
#
loop_
_entity.id
_entity.type
_entity.pdbx_description
1 polymer ?
#
loop_
_entity_poly.entity_id
_entity_poly.type
_entity_poly.pdbx_seq_one_letter_code
_entity_poly.pdbx_strand_id
1 'polypeptide(L)'
;MVLDEKIKNKLHNHSEEIVFAAMKKLLENGEYNNVCNCKQCLIDIATYSLNKIPAKYTSTHKGSIHTKIKDFEQQHQVDIIKIITKAIEIISQNPSENCSQI
;
A
#
# COMPACT_ATOMS: atom_id res chain seq x y z
N MET A 1 -9.06 -17.50 -26.66
CA MET A 1 -8.46 -17.06 -25.37
C MET A 1 -9.56 -16.43 -24.52
N VAL A 2 -9.69 -16.90 -23.30
CA VAL A 2 -10.70 -16.36 -22.40
C VAL A 2 -9.99 -15.61 -21.28
N LEU A 3 -10.18 -14.30 -21.24
CA LEU A 3 -9.66 -13.44 -20.19
C LEU A 3 -10.79 -13.02 -19.30
N ASP A 4 -11.30 -13.97 -18.52
CA ASP A 4 -12.42 -13.74 -17.62
C ASP A 4 -11.94 -13.44 -16.20
N GLU A 5 -12.89 -13.22 -15.30
CA GLU A 5 -12.57 -12.87 -13.92
C GLU A 5 -11.82 -13.98 -13.17
N LYS A 6 -11.97 -15.23 -13.57
CA LYS A 6 -11.23 -16.32 -12.94
C LYS A 6 -9.74 -16.18 -13.13
N ILE A 7 -9.33 -15.75 -14.34
CA ILE A 7 -7.90 -15.49 -14.62
C ILE A 7 -7.46 -14.23 -13.90
N LYS A 8 -8.26 -13.17 -13.97
CA LYS A 8 -7.95 -11.90 -13.34
C LYS A 8 -7.77 -12.04 -11.84
N ASN A 9 -8.62 -12.84 -11.19
CA ASN A 9 -8.57 -13.02 -9.75
C ASN A 9 -7.37 -13.85 -9.27
N LYS A 10 -6.66 -14.49 -10.19
CA LYS A 10 -5.45 -15.22 -9.83
C LYS A 10 -4.21 -14.35 -9.88
N LEU A 11 -4.32 -13.15 -10.41
CA LEU A 11 -3.26 -12.18 -10.36
C LEU A 11 -3.32 -11.43 -9.04
N HIS A 12 -2.20 -11.35 -8.37
CA HIS A 12 -2.14 -10.73 -7.06
C HIS A 12 -0.98 -9.75 -7.00
N ASN A 13 -1.27 -8.50 -6.67
CA ASN A 13 -0.24 -7.48 -6.52
C ASN A 13 0.21 -7.43 -5.07
N HIS A 14 1.35 -8.04 -4.79
CA HIS A 14 1.89 -8.14 -3.45
C HIS A 14 2.24 -6.78 -2.85
N SER A 15 2.45 -5.76 -3.69
CA SER A 15 2.73 -4.41 -3.19
C SER A 15 1.58 -3.87 -2.36
N GLU A 16 0.35 -4.28 -2.63
CA GLU A 16 -0.79 -3.87 -1.81
C GLU A 16 -0.64 -4.35 -0.36
N GLU A 17 -0.25 -5.61 -0.17
CA GLU A 17 -0.05 -6.16 1.17
C GLU A 17 1.10 -5.45 1.89
N ILE A 18 2.18 -5.17 1.17
CA ILE A 18 3.34 -4.49 1.72
C ILE A 18 2.94 -3.09 2.20
N VAL A 19 2.22 -2.34 1.37
CA VAL A 19 1.79 -0.99 1.70
C VAL A 19 0.83 -0.99 2.88
N PHE A 20 -0.15 -1.88 2.89
CA PHE A 20 -1.12 -1.94 3.98
C PHE A 20 -0.46 -2.30 5.31
N ALA A 21 0.48 -3.25 5.30
CA ALA A 21 1.20 -3.62 6.51
C ALA A 21 2.05 -2.46 7.05
N ALA A 22 2.73 -1.74 6.16
CA ALA A 22 3.54 -0.60 6.55
C ALA A 22 2.68 0.56 7.04
N MET A 23 1.57 0.84 6.39
CA MET A 23 0.62 1.87 6.83
C MET A 23 0.11 1.57 8.23
N LYS A 24 -0.26 0.31 8.47
CA LYS A 24 -0.76 -0.09 9.78
C LYS A 24 0.26 0.20 10.87
N LYS A 25 1.50 -0.18 10.65
CA LYS A 25 2.57 0.07 11.63
C LYS A 25 2.79 1.54 11.88
N LEU A 26 2.85 2.34 10.80
CA LEU A 26 3.12 3.77 10.94
C LEU A 26 1.97 4.50 11.62
N LEU A 27 0.74 4.17 11.28
CA LEU A 27 -0.42 4.87 11.82
C LEU A 27 -0.76 4.45 13.24
N GLU A 28 -0.34 3.27 13.68
CA GLU A 28 -0.60 2.77 15.03
C GLU A 28 0.44 3.21 16.05
N ASN A 29 1.59 3.72 15.63
CA ASN A 29 2.66 4.03 16.59
C ASN A 29 2.50 5.38 17.31
N GLY A 30 1.43 6.11 17.06
CA GLY A 30 1.12 7.34 17.76
C GLY A 30 1.71 8.62 17.18
N GLU A 31 2.63 8.53 16.23
CA GLU A 31 3.25 9.72 15.65
C GLU A 31 2.29 10.50 14.74
N TYR A 32 1.24 9.85 14.28
CA TYR A 32 0.30 10.43 13.31
C TYR A 32 -1.10 10.57 13.88
N ASN A 33 -1.20 10.91 15.17
CA ASN A 33 -2.51 11.06 15.83
C ASN A 33 -3.37 12.14 15.21
N ASN A 34 -2.75 13.14 14.57
CA ASN A 34 -3.45 14.25 13.96
C ASN A 34 -3.85 13.99 12.52
N VAL A 35 -3.49 12.84 11.98
CA VAL A 35 -3.81 12.49 10.61
C VAL A 35 -5.20 11.89 10.54
N CYS A 36 -5.99 12.35 9.58
CA CYS A 36 -7.30 11.77 9.33
C CYS A 36 -7.16 10.29 8.98
N ASN A 37 -7.87 9.44 9.71
CA ASN A 37 -7.85 7.99 9.45
C ASN A 37 -9.18 7.49 8.92
N CYS A 38 -9.97 8.37 8.30
CA CYS A 38 -11.21 7.93 7.67
C CYS A 38 -10.90 7.04 6.47
N LYS A 39 -11.88 6.29 6.04
CA LYS A 39 -11.72 5.33 4.97
C LYS A 39 -11.15 5.97 3.70
N GLN A 40 -11.67 7.15 3.32
CA GLN A 40 -11.23 7.81 2.10
C GLN A 40 -9.78 8.26 2.20
N CYS A 41 -9.37 8.85 3.33
CA CYS A 41 -7.99 9.28 3.50
C CYS A 41 -7.02 8.09 3.49
N LEU A 42 -7.40 6.97 4.09
CA LEU A 42 -6.57 5.76 4.06
C LEU A 42 -6.44 5.22 2.63
N ILE A 43 -7.52 5.25 1.86
CA ILE A 43 -7.48 4.84 0.45
C ILE A 43 -6.55 5.77 -0.34
N ASP A 44 -6.63 7.07 -0.09
CA ASP A 44 -5.81 8.05 -0.80
C ASP A 44 -4.32 7.86 -0.49
N ILE A 45 -3.99 7.60 0.78
CA ILE A 45 -2.60 7.31 1.18
C ILE A 45 -2.10 6.06 0.46
N ALA A 46 -2.90 5.00 0.46
CA ALA A 46 -2.53 3.76 -0.23
C ALA A 46 -2.38 3.98 -1.73
N THR A 47 -3.29 4.74 -2.34
CA THR A 47 -3.26 5.01 -3.76
C THR A 47 -1.98 5.75 -4.16
N TYR A 48 -1.65 6.82 -3.43
CA TYR A 48 -0.41 7.55 -3.69
C TYR A 48 0.80 6.62 -3.59
N SER A 49 0.85 5.84 -2.51
CA SER A 49 1.99 4.95 -2.24
C SER A 49 2.12 3.88 -3.32
N LEU A 50 1.01 3.26 -3.71
CA LEU A 50 1.03 2.19 -4.70
C LEU A 50 1.41 2.68 -6.08
N ASN A 51 1.15 3.96 -6.38
CA ASN A 51 1.58 4.54 -7.65
C ASN A 51 3.07 4.86 -7.69
N LYS A 52 3.74 4.89 -6.54
CA LYS A 52 5.18 5.16 -6.45
C LYS A 52 6.00 3.89 -6.22
N ILE A 53 5.36 2.82 -5.80
CA ILE A 53 6.04 1.55 -5.52
C ILE A 53 5.80 0.60 -6.69
N PRO A 54 6.85 -0.06 -7.22
CA PRO A 54 6.67 -0.99 -8.33
C PRO A 54 5.71 -2.11 -7.97
N ALA A 55 4.84 -2.46 -8.91
CA ALA A 55 3.91 -3.56 -8.74
C ALA A 55 4.67 -4.89 -8.66
N LYS A 56 4.20 -5.78 -7.82
CA LYS A 56 4.76 -7.12 -7.65
C LYS A 56 3.65 -8.14 -7.79
N TYR A 57 3.37 -8.51 -9.02
CA TYR A 57 2.33 -9.48 -9.32
C TYR A 57 2.84 -10.90 -9.11
N THR A 58 2.00 -11.70 -8.49
CA THR A 58 2.26 -13.13 -8.30
C THR A 58 1.02 -13.91 -8.69
N SER A 59 1.23 -15.19 -8.99
CA SER A 59 0.13 -16.11 -9.19
C SER A 59 -0.13 -16.87 -7.90
N THR A 60 -0.97 -17.89 -7.97
CA THR A 60 -1.29 -18.71 -6.81
C THR A 60 -0.14 -19.64 -6.40
N HIS A 61 0.89 -19.77 -7.23
CA HIS A 61 2.07 -20.59 -6.88
C HIS A 61 3.03 -19.73 -6.06
N LYS A 62 3.14 -20.01 -4.77
CA LYS A 62 3.80 -19.11 -3.83
C LYS A 62 5.27 -19.43 -3.53
N GLY A 63 5.81 -20.55 -3.97
CA GLY A 63 7.13 -21.00 -3.59
C GLY A 63 8.27 -19.99 -3.76
N SER A 64 9.03 -20.12 -4.85
CA SER A 64 10.21 -19.29 -5.08
C SER A 64 9.86 -17.80 -5.24
N ILE A 65 8.67 -17.49 -5.75
CA ILE A 65 8.23 -16.12 -5.93
C ILE A 65 8.06 -15.45 -4.57
N HIS A 66 7.53 -16.15 -3.59
CA HIS A 66 7.34 -15.61 -2.25
C HIS A 66 8.68 -15.20 -1.61
N THR A 67 9.71 -16.03 -1.80
CA THR A 67 11.05 -15.73 -1.30
C THR A 67 11.60 -14.46 -1.94
N LYS A 68 11.44 -14.31 -3.25
CA LYS A 68 11.90 -13.12 -3.96
C LYS A 68 11.20 -11.84 -3.50
N ILE A 69 9.93 -11.95 -3.15
CA ILE A 69 9.17 -10.81 -2.63
C ILE A 69 9.70 -10.41 -1.26
N LYS A 70 9.99 -11.35 -0.39
CA LYS A 70 10.59 -11.05 0.91
C LYS A 70 11.93 -10.35 0.76
N ASP A 71 12.74 -10.81 -0.16
CA ASP A 71 14.02 -10.15 -0.43
C ASP A 71 13.81 -8.72 -0.90
N PHE A 72 12.83 -8.49 -1.76
CA PHE A 72 12.48 -7.14 -2.21
C PHE A 72 12.05 -6.26 -1.05
N GLU A 73 11.20 -6.77 -0.16
CA GLU A 73 10.74 -6.03 1.00
C GLU A 73 11.91 -5.59 1.89
N GLN A 74 12.84 -6.52 2.15
CA GLN A 74 14.00 -6.20 2.98
C GLN A 74 14.90 -5.14 2.36
N GLN A 75 15.12 -5.25 1.05
CA GLN A 75 16.00 -4.31 0.35
C GLN A 75 15.40 -2.92 0.22
N HIS A 76 14.08 -2.83 0.13
CA HIS A 76 13.40 -1.56 -0.16
C HIS A 76 12.55 -1.04 0.99
N GLN A 77 12.70 -1.59 2.18
CA GLN A 77 11.87 -1.21 3.31
C GLN A 77 11.98 0.28 3.64
N VAL A 78 13.19 0.84 3.59
CA VAL A 78 13.39 2.25 3.88
C VAL A 78 12.69 3.11 2.84
N ASP A 79 12.81 2.74 1.56
CA ASP A 79 12.16 3.48 0.48
C ASP A 79 10.64 3.42 0.58
N ILE A 80 10.11 2.27 0.94
CA ILE A 80 8.68 2.09 1.12
C ILE A 80 8.17 3.00 2.25
N ILE A 81 8.87 3.03 3.36
CA ILE A 81 8.50 3.88 4.49
C ILE A 81 8.55 5.34 4.11
N LYS A 82 9.58 5.77 3.37
CA LYS A 82 9.69 7.16 2.91
C LYS A 82 8.52 7.54 2.01
N ILE A 83 8.15 6.65 1.11
CA ILE A 83 7.04 6.89 0.18
C ILE A 83 5.72 7.04 0.96
N ILE A 84 5.46 6.14 1.90
CA ILE A 84 4.23 6.16 2.68
C ILE A 84 4.20 7.40 3.60
N THR A 85 5.32 7.74 4.22
CA THR A 85 5.43 8.94 5.04
C THR A 85 5.09 10.19 4.23
N LYS A 86 5.62 10.27 3.01
CA LYS A 86 5.31 11.37 2.11
C LYS A 86 3.84 11.39 1.74
N ALA A 87 3.25 10.22 1.50
CA ALA A 87 1.83 10.11 1.20
C ALA A 87 0.99 10.64 2.37
N ILE A 88 1.34 10.26 3.59
CA ILE A 88 0.64 10.72 4.79
C ILE A 88 0.70 12.24 4.90
N GLU A 89 1.88 12.83 4.66
CA GLU A 89 2.05 14.27 4.71
C GLU A 89 1.17 14.98 3.68
N ILE A 90 1.18 14.50 2.44
CA ILE A 90 0.42 15.12 1.36
C ILE A 90 -1.08 15.04 1.63
N ILE A 91 -1.57 13.86 2.01
CA ILE A 91 -2.99 13.66 2.24
C ILE A 91 -3.47 14.42 3.47
N SER A 92 -2.65 14.51 4.52
CA SER A 92 -3.06 15.25 5.72
C SER A 92 -3.13 16.76 5.49
N GLN A 93 -2.33 17.30 4.57
CA GLN A 93 -2.37 18.71 4.22
C GLN A 93 -3.47 19.02 3.21
N ASN A 94 -3.88 18.04 2.43
CA ASN A 94 -4.88 18.20 1.37
C ASN A 94 -5.93 17.09 1.47
N PRO A 95 -6.77 17.12 2.51
CA PRO A 95 -7.76 16.05 2.68
C PRO A 95 -8.76 16.05 1.52
N SER A 96 -9.19 14.84 1.18
CA SER A 96 -10.17 14.63 0.12
C SER A 96 -11.48 15.34 0.46
N GLU A 97 -12.22 15.78 -0.57
CA GLU A 97 -13.57 16.31 -0.40
C GLU A 97 -14.49 15.28 0.26
N ASN A 98 -14.18 14.00 0.11
CA ASN A 98 -14.96 12.92 0.68
C ASN A 98 -14.50 12.52 2.08
N CYS A 99 -13.57 13.28 2.65
CA CYS A 99 -13.08 13.01 4.00
C CYS A 99 -14.22 13.20 5.00
N SER A 100 -14.45 12.17 5.83
CA SER A 100 -15.54 12.19 6.80
C SER A 100 -15.17 12.85 8.13
N GLN A 101 -13.90 13.15 8.33
CA GLN A 101 -13.44 13.87 9.52
C GLN A 101 -13.32 15.34 9.18
N ILE A 102 -14.26 16.10 9.66
CA ILE A 102 -14.27 17.55 9.49
C ILE A 102 -14.03 18.20 10.83
#